data_bb32156f8a0b5771308cbdef7093202b
#
_entry.id   bb32156f8a0b5771308cbdef7093202b
#
_cell.length_a   1.000
_cell.length_b   1.000
_cell.length_c   1.000
_cell.angle_alpha   90.00
_cell.angle_beta   90.00
_cell.angle_gamma   90.00
#
_symmetry.space_group_name_H-M   'P 1'
#
loop_
_entity.id
_entity.type
_entity.pdbx_description
1 polymer ?
#
loop_
_entity_poly.entity_id
_entity_poly.type
_entity_poly.pdbx_seq_one_letter_code
_entity_poly.pdbx_strand_id
1 'polypeptide(L)'
;MLQEEADTVLFSGDLTTTSLDSEFREVADAFSPLYEKWGDNLIVIPGNHDRYTPKSVKAKLYEKYFPRAFAGSGDRVFSKTLSDDVCVIGFDSSKPFMLRSNGDFTLELKEEIDAEFEKSKQLHKHIILMGHFPYSYPSDVPSKFHHKLLGEESLAELISRHNPIAYLHGHKHVRWCLRDAVTPETLCINAGPSGMSSSDPDKHAGWMIFDVTESGNIDQLIKVHLSKDGEPVRETVDLN
;
A
#
# COMPACT_ATOMS: atom_id res chain seq x y z
N MET A 1 -12.68 -0.75 11.39
CA MET A 1 -12.55 -1.35 10.04
C MET A 1 -13.61 -2.42 9.76
N LEU A 2 -13.85 -3.44 10.59
CA LEU A 2 -14.86 -4.48 10.32
C LEU A 2 -16.30 -3.94 10.13
N GLN A 3 -16.60 -2.74 10.59
CA GLN A 3 -17.91 -2.07 10.40
C GLN A 3 -18.02 -1.32 9.07
N GLU A 4 -16.93 -1.19 8.31
CA GLU A 4 -16.95 -0.49 7.01
C GLU A 4 -17.64 -1.36 5.94
N GLU A 5 -18.41 -0.69 5.07
CA GLU A 5 -19.06 -1.30 3.91
C GLU A 5 -18.23 -1.03 2.65
N ALA A 6 -16.97 -1.49 2.66
CA ALA A 6 -16.08 -1.36 1.52
C ALA A 6 -16.09 -2.65 0.68
N ASP A 7 -16.02 -2.52 -0.65
CA ASP A 7 -15.92 -3.67 -1.55
C ASP A 7 -14.55 -4.34 -1.48
N THR A 8 -13.51 -3.55 -1.22
CA THR A 8 -12.12 -4.00 -1.20
C THR A 8 -11.35 -3.33 -0.07
N VAL A 9 -10.45 -4.07 0.54
CA VAL A 9 -9.51 -3.56 1.57
C VAL A 9 -8.08 -3.79 1.10
N LEU A 10 -7.28 -2.72 1.14
CA LEU A 10 -5.89 -2.69 0.65
C LEU A 10 -4.95 -2.37 1.80
N PHE A 11 -4.02 -3.27 2.10
CA PHE A 11 -2.97 -3.09 3.10
C PHE A 11 -1.60 -2.94 2.44
N SER A 12 -0.98 -1.79 2.60
CA SER A 12 0.28 -1.42 1.96
C SER A 12 1.55 -1.84 2.72
N GLY A 13 1.45 -2.85 3.60
CA GLY A 13 2.61 -3.49 4.25
C GLY A 13 2.91 -3.06 5.67
N ASP A 14 4.05 -3.54 6.19
CA ASP A 14 4.50 -3.42 7.58
C ASP A 14 3.53 -4.06 8.58
N LEU A 15 3.24 -5.32 8.33
CA LEU A 15 2.38 -6.16 9.18
C LEU A 15 3.09 -6.57 10.47
N THR A 16 4.41 -6.78 10.38
CA THR A 16 5.27 -7.21 11.49
C THR A 16 6.24 -6.11 11.89
N THR A 17 6.97 -6.30 12.99
CA THR A 17 8.02 -5.38 13.43
C THR A 17 9.41 -5.84 12.99
N THR A 18 9.69 -7.14 13.09
CA THR A 18 11.03 -7.72 12.83
C THR A 18 11.00 -8.99 11.99
N SER A 19 9.87 -9.28 11.36
CA SER A 19 9.60 -10.45 10.51
C SER A 19 9.85 -11.81 11.21
N LEU A 20 9.49 -11.93 12.50
CA LEU A 20 9.51 -13.20 13.22
C LEU A 20 8.29 -14.07 12.84
N ASP A 21 8.45 -15.39 12.87
CA ASP A 21 7.35 -16.33 12.61
C ASP A 21 6.19 -16.15 13.60
N SER A 22 6.49 -15.80 14.87
CA SER A 22 5.48 -15.50 15.88
C SER A 22 4.68 -14.24 15.57
N GLU A 23 5.34 -13.16 15.09
CA GLU A 23 4.67 -11.92 14.70
C GLU A 23 3.74 -12.16 13.50
N PHE A 24 4.20 -12.88 12.48
CA PHE A 24 3.37 -13.24 11.34
C PHE A 24 2.15 -14.07 11.74
N ARG A 25 2.29 -15.00 12.70
CA ARG A 25 1.18 -15.79 13.20
C ARG A 25 0.15 -14.92 13.91
N GLU A 26 0.60 -14.06 14.83
CA GLU A 26 -0.27 -13.13 15.55
C GLU A 26 -1.06 -12.21 14.60
N VAL A 27 -0.38 -11.68 13.57
CA VAL A 27 -1.04 -10.84 12.58
C VAL A 27 -2.00 -11.64 11.70
N ALA A 28 -1.63 -12.84 11.28
CA ALA A 28 -2.53 -13.71 10.50
C ALA A 28 -3.81 -14.05 11.29
N ASP A 29 -3.68 -14.33 12.59
CA ASP A 29 -4.81 -14.56 13.49
C ASP A 29 -5.69 -13.29 13.59
N ALA A 30 -5.07 -12.10 13.74
CA ALA A 30 -5.79 -10.81 13.77
C ALA A 30 -6.48 -10.46 12.45
N PHE A 31 -5.93 -10.92 11.31
CA PHE A 31 -6.51 -10.72 9.98
C PHE A 31 -7.62 -11.74 9.62
N SER A 32 -7.75 -12.82 10.39
CA SER A 32 -8.78 -13.84 10.13
C SER A 32 -10.19 -13.28 9.98
N PRO A 33 -10.70 -12.39 10.87
CA PRO A 33 -12.02 -11.78 10.68
C PRO A 33 -12.12 -10.88 9.45
N LEU A 34 -11.01 -10.27 9.02
CA LEU A 34 -10.97 -9.47 7.79
C LEU A 34 -11.08 -10.38 6.56
N TYR A 35 -10.37 -11.52 6.56
CA TYR A 35 -10.48 -12.51 5.50
C TYR A 35 -11.86 -13.18 5.45
N GLU A 36 -12.50 -13.37 6.59
CA GLU A 36 -13.87 -13.88 6.65
C GLU A 36 -14.86 -12.91 5.98
N LYS A 37 -14.66 -11.60 6.16
CA LYS A 37 -15.54 -10.57 5.59
C LYS A 37 -15.27 -10.29 4.11
N TRP A 38 -14.01 -10.07 3.73
CA TRP A 38 -13.63 -9.61 2.38
C TRP A 38 -13.05 -10.70 1.48
N GLY A 39 -12.68 -11.84 2.04
CA GLY A 39 -12.14 -12.96 1.25
C GLY A 39 -10.95 -12.54 0.41
N ASP A 40 -11.06 -12.74 -0.91
CA ASP A 40 -10.03 -12.36 -1.87
C ASP A 40 -9.98 -10.84 -2.14
N ASN A 41 -10.97 -10.08 -1.70
CA ASN A 41 -10.96 -8.62 -1.79
C ASN A 41 -10.18 -7.95 -0.65
N LEU A 42 -9.60 -8.74 0.28
CA LEU A 42 -8.57 -8.28 1.18
C LEU A 42 -7.20 -8.50 0.54
N ILE A 43 -6.58 -7.44 0.07
CA ILE A 43 -5.30 -7.45 -0.61
C ILE A 43 -4.23 -6.87 0.32
N VAL A 44 -3.18 -7.64 0.53
CA VAL A 44 -2.10 -7.30 1.46
C VAL A 44 -0.78 -7.42 0.73
N ILE A 45 0.07 -6.40 0.77
CA ILE A 45 1.45 -6.47 0.27
C ILE A 45 2.44 -6.38 1.42
N PRO A 46 3.69 -6.85 1.27
CA PRO A 46 4.69 -6.71 2.33
C PRO A 46 5.29 -5.30 2.34
N GLY A 47 5.67 -4.86 3.55
CA GLY A 47 6.54 -3.71 3.78
C GLY A 47 7.98 -4.13 4.13
N ASN A 48 8.83 -3.15 4.47
CA ASN A 48 10.21 -3.43 4.83
C ASN A 48 10.35 -4.22 6.14
N HIS A 49 9.41 -4.05 7.07
CA HIS A 49 9.39 -4.81 8.31
C HIS A 49 8.98 -6.28 8.10
N ASP A 50 8.24 -6.60 7.04
CA ASP A 50 7.88 -7.97 6.68
C ASP A 50 9.01 -8.71 5.96
N ARG A 51 9.97 -7.97 5.41
CA ARG A 51 11.20 -8.46 4.75
C ARG A 51 12.45 -8.13 5.57
N TYR A 52 12.33 -7.93 6.88
CA TYR A 52 13.36 -7.34 7.73
C TYR A 52 14.67 -8.14 7.75
N THR A 53 14.61 -9.47 7.76
CA THR A 53 15.80 -10.32 7.85
C THR A 53 15.99 -11.22 6.62
N PRO A 54 17.26 -11.51 6.20
CA PRO A 54 17.51 -12.48 5.16
C PRO A 54 16.96 -13.87 5.49
N LYS A 55 16.89 -14.21 6.79
CA LYS A 55 16.33 -15.50 7.26
C LYS A 55 14.84 -15.60 7.00
N SER A 56 14.07 -14.56 7.31
CA SER A 56 12.63 -14.54 7.08
C SER A 56 12.29 -14.59 5.59
N VAL A 57 13.04 -13.85 4.76
CA VAL A 57 12.89 -13.87 3.30
C VAL A 57 13.20 -15.26 2.73
N LYS A 58 14.32 -15.87 3.14
CA LYS A 58 14.69 -17.23 2.71
C LYS A 58 13.64 -18.28 3.13
N ALA A 59 13.06 -18.11 4.31
CA ALA A 59 12.00 -18.98 4.83
C ALA A 59 10.61 -18.66 4.23
N LYS A 60 10.50 -17.63 3.39
CA LYS A 60 9.24 -17.17 2.78
C LYS A 60 8.14 -16.98 3.82
N LEU A 61 8.48 -16.33 4.96
CA LEU A 61 7.53 -16.20 6.06
C LEU A 61 6.32 -15.36 5.67
N TYR A 62 6.50 -14.27 4.92
CA TYR A 62 5.39 -13.48 4.43
C TYR A 62 4.45 -14.35 3.57
N GLU A 63 4.95 -15.05 2.57
CA GLU A 63 4.17 -15.88 1.65
C GLU A 63 3.48 -17.06 2.35
N LYS A 64 4.09 -17.56 3.43
CA LYS A 64 3.50 -18.63 4.26
C LYS A 64 2.20 -18.18 4.94
N TYR A 65 2.14 -16.94 5.43
CA TYR A 65 1.01 -16.40 6.17
C TYR A 65 0.05 -15.56 5.33
N PHE A 66 0.55 -14.91 4.28
CA PHE A 66 -0.19 -14.03 3.37
C PHE A 66 0.00 -14.41 1.90
N PRO A 67 -0.43 -15.62 1.48
CA PRO A 67 -0.12 -16.15 0.14
C PRO A 67 -0.95 -15.53 -0.98
N ARG A 68 -2.04 -14.78 -0.67
CA ARG A 68 -3.07 -14.47 -1.66
C ARG A 68 -2.68 -13.44 -2.71
N ALA A 69 -1.94 -12.40 -2.34
CA ALA A 69 -1.57 -11.33 -3.28
C ALA A 69 -0.56 -11.81 -4.34
N PHE A 70 0.49 -12.50 -3.90
CA PHE A 70 1.56 -13.04 -4.75
C PHE A 70 1.42 -14.56 -4.93
N ALA A 71 0.18 -15.05 -5.13
CA ALA A 71 -0.12 -16.46 -5.27
C ALA A 71 0.49 -17.01 -6.55
N GLY A 72 1.59 -17.69 -6.42
CA GLY A 72 2.08 -18.62 -7.46
C GLY A 72 3.38 -18.24 -8.06
N SER A 73 4.49 -18.06 -7.57
CA SER A 73 5.74 -18.18 -8.32
C SER A 73 6.97 -17.41 -7.80
N GLY A 74 6.83 -16.63 -6.77
CA GLY A 74 7.91 -15.74 -6.33
C GLY A 74 7.91 -14.42 -7.08
N ASP A 75 6.78 -14.11 -7.74
CA ASP A 75 6.55 -12.85 -8.42
C ASP A 75 6.52 -11.71 -7.42
N ARG A 76 7.09 -10.58 -7.84
CA ARG A 76 7.08 -9.33 -7.06
C ARG A 76 5.99 -8.38 -7.50
N VAL A 77 5.25 -8.72 -8.53
CA VAL A 77 4.17 -7.94 -9.13
C VAL A 77 2.94 -8.82 -9.30
N PHE A 78 1.78 -8.27 -9.04
CA PHE A 78 0.49 -8.91 -9.34
C PHE A 78 -0.50 -7.86 -9.80
N SER A 79 -1.54 -8.30 -10.53
CA SER A 79 -2.74 -7.50 -10.75
C SER A 79 -3.98 -8.25 -10.26
N LYS A 80 -4.98 -7.48 -9.82
CA LYS A 80 -6.26 -8.00 -9.41
C LYS A 80 -7.38 -7.08 -9.83
N THR A 81 -8.38 -7.65 -10.49
CA THR A 81 -9.65 -6.98 -10.82
C THR A 81 -10.42 -6.66 -9.54
N LEU A 82 -10.82 -5.41 -9.37
CA LEU A 82 -11.66 -4.95 -8.27
C LEU A 82 -13.11 -4.78 -8.72
N SER A 83 -13.32 -4.33 -9.96
CA SER A 83 -14.60 -4.24 -10.64
C SER A 83 -14.38 -4.39 -12.15
N ASP A 84 -15.45 -4.33 -12.96
CA ASP A 84 -15.34 -4.43 -14.42
C ASP A 84 -14.37 -3.39 -15.01
N ASP A 85 -14.32 -2.19 -14.44
CA ASP A 85 -13.53 -1.08 -14.95
C ASP A 85 -12.25 -0.79 -14.14
N VAL A 86 -12.09 -1.37 -12.94
CA VAL A 86 -10.99 -1.03 -12.00
C VAL A 86 -10.17 -2.25 -11.65
N CYS A 87 -8.86 -2.12 -11.73
CA CYS A 87 -7.95 -3.11 -11.16
C CYS A 87 -6.89 -2.45 -10.27
N VAL A 88 -6.28 -3.24 -9.38
CA VAL A 88 -5.08 -2.87 -8.64
C VAL A 88 -3.89 -3.64 -9.18
N ILE A 89 -2.78 -2.93 -9.40
CA ILE A 89 -1.45 -3.53 -9.59
C ILE A 89 -0.67 -3.30 -8.31
N GLY A 90 -0.25 -4.38 -7.65
CA GLY A 90 0.56 -4.32 -6.44
C GLY A 90 1.96 -4.85 -6.68
N PHE A 91 2.95 -4.29 -5.97
CA PHE A 91 4.34 -4.72 -6.09
C PHE A 91 5.08 -4.73 -4.75
N ASP A 92 6.11 -5.59 -4.66
CA ASP A 92 7.02 -5.70 -3.53
C ASP A 92 8.39 -5.13 -3.90
N SER A 93 8.72 -3.95 -3.37
CA SER A 93 10.04 -3.32 -3.45
C SER A 93 10.86 -3.49 -2.17
N SER A 94 10.38 -4.32 -1.24
CA SER A 94 11.03 -4.55 0.05
C SER A 94 12.13 -5.60 -0.06
N LYS A 95 13.22 -5.37 0.65
CA LYS A 95 14.29 -6.36 0.82
C LYS A 95 14.98 -6.17 2.16
N PRO A 96 15.67 -7.20 2.69
CA PRO A 96 16.38 -7.07 3.96
C PRO A 96 17.57 -6.12 3.82
N PHE A 97 17.55 -5.04 4.59
CA PHE A 97 18.67 -4.13 4.80
C PHE A 97 19.06 -4.13 6.26
N MET A 98 20.26 -4.57 6.60
CA MET A 98 20.69 -4.79 8.00
C MET A 98 20.63 -3.58 8.94
N LEU A 99 20.63 -2.34 8.43
CA LEU A 99 20.64 -1.11 9.26
C LEU A 99 19.85 0.02 8.61
N ARG A 100 18.97 -0.29 7.66
CA ARG A 100 18.23 0.69 6.86
C ARG A 100 16.82 0.19 6.61
N SER A 101 15.90 1.12 6.45
CA SER A 101 14.49 0.85 6.09
C SER A 101 14.20 1.27 4.65
N ASN A 102 15.16 1.04 3.74
CA ASN A 102 15.02 1.39 2.33
C ASN A 102 14.18 0.33 1.58
N GLY A 103 13.45 0.78 0.57
CA GLY A 103 13.01 -0.07 -0.52
C GLY A 103 14.00 -0.06 -1.67
N ASP A 104 13.82 -0.95 -2.63
CA ASP A 104 14.67 -1.07 -3.82
C ASP A 104 13.80 -1.28 -5.07
N PHE A 105 13.61 -0.19 -5.81
CA PHE A 105 12.88 -0.19 -7.07
C PHE A 105 13.85 -0.38 -8.21
N THR A 106 14.17 -1.66 -8.48
CA THR A 106 15.16 -2.03 -9.51
C THR A 106 14.59 -1.85 -10.92
N LEU A 107 15.47 -1.87 -11.92
CA LEU A 107 15.05 -1.81 -13.33
C LEU A 107 14.18 -3.00 -13.71
N GLU A 108 14.52 -4.19 -13.23
CA GLU A 108 13.75 -5.42 -13.48
C GLU A 108 12.33 -5.29 -12.90
N LEU A 109 12.19 -4.75 -11.68
CA LEU A 109 10.87 -4.51 -11.08
C LEU A 109 10.06 -3.48 -11.88
N LYS A 110 10.71 -2.42 -12.38
CA LYS A 110 10.08 -1.44 -13.25
C LYS A 110 9.54 -2.10 -14.53
N GLU A 111 10.33 -2.96 -15.18
CA GLU A 111 9.94 -3.68 -16.40
C GLU A 111 8.77 -4.64 -16.15
N GLU A 112 8.78 -5.35 -15.02
CA GLU A 112 7.67 -6.23 -14.61
C GLU A 112 6.37 -5.45 -14.42
N ILE A 113 6.42 -4.31 -13.73
CA ILE A 113 5.24 -3.46 -13.50
C ILE A 113 4.77 -2.82 -14.81
N ASP A 114 5.69 -2.35 -15.66
CA ASP A 114 5.39 -1.79 -16.98
C ASP A 114 4.61 -2.79 -17.85
N ALA A 115 5.07 -4.04 -17.89
CA ALA A 115 4.40 -5.13 -18.60
C ALA A 115 3.00 -5.43 -18.03
N GLU A 116 2.84 -5.40 -16.71
CA GLU A 116 1.55 -5.64 -16.07
C GLU A 116 0.56 -4.48 -16.32
N PHE A 117 1.05 -3.22 -16.40
CA PHE A 117 0.23 -2.09 -16.83
C PHE A 117 -0.28 -2.28 -18.25
N GLU A 118 0.58 -2.66 -19.21
CA GLU A 118 0.19 -2.85 -20.60
C GLU A 118 -0.86 -3.96 -20.75
N LYS A 119 -0.75 -5.03 -19.98
CA LYS A 119 -1.74 -6.11 -19.91
C LYS A 119 -3.05 -5.63 -19.27
N SER A 120 -2.98 -4.95 -18.14
CA SER A 120 -4.15 -4.52 -17.37
C SER A 120 -4.97 -3.46 -18.13
N LYS A 121 -4.34 -2.54 -18.86
CA LYS A 121 -5.00 -1.53 -19.70
C LYS A 121 -5.85 -2.12 -20.84
N GLN A 122 -5.60 -3.37 -21.24
CA GLN A 122 -6.42 -4.06 -22.23
C GLN A 122 -7.78 -4.53 -21.67
N LEU A 123 -7.86 -4.67 -20.33
CA LEU A 123 -9.01 -5.24 -19.64
C LEU A 123 -9.78 -4.22 -18.80
N HIS A 124 -9.08 -3.19 -18.30
CA HIS A 124 -9.63 -2.23 -17.33
C HIS A 124 -9.33 -0.79 -17.76
N LYS A 125 -10.26 0.11 -17.47
CA LYS A 125 -10.12 1.54 -17.77
C LYS A 125 -9.27 2.27 -16.75
N HIS A 126 -9.35 1.85 -15.48
CA HIS A 126 -8.77 2.56 -14.35
C HIS A 126 -7.86 1.61 -13.55
N ILE A 127 -6.65 2.08 -13.27
CA ILE A 127 -5.65 1.30 -12.55
C ILE A 127 -5.25 2.04 -11.28
N ILE A 128 -5.28 1.33 -10.16
CA ILE A 128 -4.68 1.74 -8.89
C ILE A 128 -3.32 1.05 -8.79
N LEU A 129 -2.26 1.79 -8.54
CA LEU A 129 -0.95 1.22 -8.25
C LEU A 129 -0.74 1.16 -6.73
N MET A 130 -0.20 0.06 -6.20
CA MET A 130 0.06 -0.11 -4.77
C MET A 130 1.47 -0.63 -4.51
N GLY A 131 2.22 0.13 -3.71
CA GLY A 131 3.54 -0.25 -3.21
C GLY A 131 3.68 0.17 -1.74
N HIS A 132 4.75 -0.25 -1.06
CA HIS A 132 4.92 0.12 0.35
C HIS A 132 5.53 1.51 0.53
N PHE A 133 6.49 1.89 -0.31
CA PHE A 133 7.28 3.11 -0.15
C PHE A 133 6.72 4.28 -0.96
N PRO A 134 6.65 5.49 -0.39
CA PRO A 134 6.37 6.70 -1.16
C PRO A 134 7.55 7.07 -2.07
N TYR A 135 7.24 7.71 -3.21
CA TYR A 135 8.22 8.38 -4.05
C TYR A 135 8.15 9.91 -3.93
N SER A 136 7.03 10.44 -3.45
CA SER A 136 6.79 11.85 -3.21
C SER A 136 6.30 12.09 -1.79
N TYR A 137 6.60 13.26 -1.23
CA TYR A 137 6.40 13.58 0.18
C TYR A 137 5.84 14.99 0.33
N PRO A 138 4.91 15.23 1.28
CA PRO A 138 4.60 16.57 1.73
C PRO A 138 5.86 17.28 2.26
N SER A 139 5.91 18.60 2.12
CA SER A 139 7.10 19.41 2.49
C SER A 139 7.48 19.32 3.99
N ASP A 140 6.52 19.01 4.84
CA ASP A 140 6.66 18.85 6.30
C ASP A 140 7.00 17.43 6.73
N VAL A 141 6.94 16.45 5.81
CA VAL A 141 7.28 15.05 6.09
C VAL A 141 8.76 14.80 5.76
N PRO A 142 9.61 14.53 6.77
CA PRO A 142 11.04 14.36 6.54
C PRO A 142 11.35 13.11 5.71
N SER A 143 12.11 13.31 4.63
CA SER A 143 12.60 12.26 3.74
C SER A 143 14.08 11.98 4.04
N LYS A 144 14.35 11.06 4.98
CA LYS A 144 15.72 10.67 5.35
C LYS A 144 16.24 9.60 4.37
N PHE A 145 17.50 9.72 3.93
CA PHE A 145 18.13 8.77 3.00
C PHE A 145 17.99 7.29 3.39
N HIS A 146 18.03 6.98 4.70
CA HIS A 146 17.90 5.60 5.21
C HIS A 146 16.46 5.05 5.25
N HIS A 147 15.49 5.85 4.81
CA HIS A 147 14.05 5.54 4.82
C HIS A 147 13.40 5.91 3.49
N LYS A 148 14.14 5.86 2.40
CA LYS A 148 13.65 6.16 1.05
C LYS A 148 13.54 4.90 0.20
N LEU A 149 12.73 5.00 -0.84
CA LEU A 149 12.80 4.06 -1.95
C LEU A 149 14.07 4.37 -2.78
N LEU A 150 14.96 3.42 -2.94
CA LEU A 150 16.03 3.54 -3.93
C LEU A 150 15.40 3.36 -5.31
N GLY A 151 15.62 4.33 -6.21
CA GLY A 151 14.95 4.38 -7.51
C GLY A 151 13.58 5.07 -7.49
N GLU A 152 13.31 5.95 -6.51
CA GLU A 152 12.07 6.74 -6.42
C GLU A 152 11.77 7.52 -7.71
N GLU A 153 12.80 8.03 -8.40
CA GLU A 153 12.69 8.73 -9.68
C GLU A 153 12.18 7.81 -10.80
N SER A 154 12.66 6.55 -10.84
CA SER A 154 12.18 5.56 -11.81
C SER A 154 10.73 5.15 -11.56
N LEU A 155 10.28 5.13 -10.31
CA LEU A 155 8.87 4.92 -9.98
C LEU A 155 8.02 6.12 -10.42
N ALA A 156 8.50 7.35 -10.18
CA ALA A 156 7.82 8.57 -10.63
C ALA A 156 7.67 8.61 -12.16
N GLU A 157 8.72 8.22 -12.92
CA GLU A 157 8.66 8.09 -14.38
C GLU A 157 7.63 7.06 -14.84
N LEU A 158 7.56 5.90 -14.17
CA LEU A 158 6.58 4.85 -14.47
C LEU A 158 5.16 5.34 -14.22
N ILE A 159 4.93 5.99 -13.07
CA ILE A 159 3.62 6.58 -12.72
C ILE A 159 3.24 7.67 -13.73
N SER A 160 4.15 8.57 -14.10
CA SER A 160 3.91 9.61 -15.09
C SER A 160 3.58 9.05 -16.48
N ARG A 161 4.17 7.91 -16.87
CA ARG A 161 3.91 7.23 -18.14
C ARG A 161 2.52 6.59 -18.18
N HIS A 162 2.13 5.92 -17.11
CA HIS A 162 0.92 5.10 -17.08
C HIS A 162 -0.30 5.82 -16.53
N ASN A 163 -0.11 6.88 -15.73
CA ASN A 163 -1.14 7.70 -15.08
C ASN A 163 -2.19 6.85 -14.33
N PRO A 164 -1.78 6.00 -13.35
CA PRO A 164 -2.75 5.34 -12.50
C PRO A 164 -3.60 6.39 -11.78
N ILE A 165 -4.87 6.09 -11.50
CA ILE A 165 -5.76 7.03 -10.81
C ILE A 165 -5.30 7.33 -9.37
N ALA A 166 -4.65 6.35 -8.74
CA ALA A 166 -4.03 6.50 -7.43
C ALA A 166 -2.73 5.69 -7.31
N TYR A 167 -1.83 6.17 -6.46
CA TYR A 167 -0.72 5.42 -5.89
C TYR A 167 -0.89 5.28 -4.38
N LEU A 168 -1.14 4.04 -3.92
CA LEU A 168 -1.34 3.73 -2.51
C LEU A 168 -0.04 3.25 -1.89
N HIS A 169 0.30 3.81 -0.73
CA HIS A 169 1.55 3.45 -0.04
C HIS A 169 1.46 3.65 1.48
N GLY A 170 2.51 3.29 2.21
CA GLY A 170 2.62 3.39 3.67
C GLY A 170 3.98 3.94 4.12
N HIS A 171 4.69 3.18 4.96
CA HIS A 171 6.07 3.39 5.41
C HIS A 171 6.33 4.57 6.36
N LYS A 172 5.67 5.70 6.17
CA LYS A 172 5.99 6.94 6.93
C LYS A 172 5.16 7.12 8.19
N HIS A 173 4.24 6.20 8.47
CA HIS A 173 3.38 6.20 9.66
C HIS A 173 2.67 7.54 9.92
N VAL A 174 2.28 8.22 8.85
CA VAL A 174 1.51 9.46 8.89
C VAL A 174 0.57 9.52 7.69
N ARG A 175 -0.68 9.97 7.88
CA ARG A 175 -1.67 10.06 6.81
C ARG A 175 -1.45 11.31 5.98
N TRP A 176 -1.45 11.14 4.68
CA TRP A 176 -1.58 12.26 3.73
C TRP A 176 -2.16 11.79 2.40
N CYS A 177 -2.65 12.74 1.64
CA CYS A 177 -2.84 12.60 0.21
C CYS A 177 -2.29 13.84 -0.49
N LEU A 178 -1.72 13.67 -1.67
CA LEU A 178 -1.22 14.76 -2.49
C LEU A 178 -1.21 14.39 -3.96
N ARG A 179 -1.25 15.40 -4.82
CA ARG A 179 -0.87 15.30 -6.23
C ARG A 179 0.51 15.90 -6.39
N ASP A 180 1.43 15.10 -6.90
CA ASP A 180 2.81 15.55 -7.13
C ASP A 180 2.91 16.34 -8.45
N ALA A 181 3.80 17.35 -8.52
CA ALA A 181 3.97 18.15 -9.73
C ALA A 181 4.47 17.34 -10.95
N VAL A 182 5.15 16.21 -10.71
CA VAL A 182 5.66 15.31 -11.77
C VAL A 182 4.55 14.36 -12.25
N THR A 183 3.60 14.02 -11.37
CA THR A 183 2.51 13.08 -11.65
C THR A 183 1.15 13.67 -11.25
N PRO A 184 0.73 14.81 -11.81
CA PRO A 184 -0.44 15.56 -11.36
C PRO A 184 -1.77 14.82 -11.52
N GLU A 185 -1.83 13.85 -12.42
CA GLU A 185 -3.04 13.04 -12.65
C GLU A 185 -3.22 11.92 -11.59
N THR A 186 -2.13 11.52 -10.93
CA THR A 186 -2.16 10.44 -9.94
C THR A 186 -2.30 10.99 -8.52
N LEU A 187 -3.30 10.52 -7.78
CA LEU A 187 -3.44 10.84 -6.36
C LEU A 187 -2.56 9.90 -5.52
N CYS A 188 -1.55 10.44 -4.84
CA CYS A 188 -0.71 9.70 -3.89
C CYS A 188 -1.41 9.64 -2.53
N ILE A 189 -1.65 8.44 -2.00
CA ILE A 189 -2.36 8.23 -0.74
C ILE A 189 -1.49 7.41 0.21
N ASN A 190 -1.15 7.99 1.36
CA ASN A 190 -0.60 7.29 2.49
C ASN A 190 -1.69 7.11 3.56
N ALA A 191 -2.11 5.88 3.79
CA ALA A 191 -3.19 5.61 4.75
C ALA A 191 -2.76 5.82 6.22
N GLY A 192 -1.46 6.01 6.47
CA GLY A 192 -0.92 6.08 7.83
C GLY A 192 -0.91 4.73 8.56
N PRO A 193 -0.65 4.71 9.85
CA PRO A 193 -0.58 3.49 10.62
C PRO A 193 -1.97 2.94 10.96
N SER A 194 -2.13 1.62 10.95
CA SER A 194 -3.37 0.95 11.37
C SER A 194 -3.38 0.58 12.85
N GLY A 195 -2.22 0.54 13.53
CA GLY A 195 -2.07 0.03 14.89
C GLY A 195 -1.26 0.92 15.86
N MET A 196 -0.86 2.13 15.46
CA MET A 196 -0.05 3.01 16.32
C MET A 196 -0.91 3.90 17.21
N SER A 197 -0.44 4.19 18.44
CA SER A 197 -1.05 5.18 19.32
C SER A 197 -0.29 6.50 19.24
N SER A 198 -0.98 7.62 18.99
CA SER A 198 -0.42 8.96 18.89
C SER A 198 -1.44 10.00 19.33
N SER A 199 -0.98 11.16 19.82
CA SER A 199 -1.83 12.33 20.03
C SER A 199 -2.11 13.11 18.75
N ASP A 200 -1.32 12.88 17.70
CA ASP A 200 -1.52 13.43 16.37
C ASP A 200 -2.46 12.50 15.58
N PRO A 201 -3.64 12.98 15.14
CA PRO A 201 -4.62 12.14 14.43
C PRO A 201 -4.06 11.49 13.18
N ASP A 202 -3.18 12.17 12.44
CA ASP A 202 -2.59 11.62 11.21
C ASP A 202 -1.53 10.54 11.48
N LYS A 203 -1.07 10.39 12.73
CA LYS A 203 -0.14 9.35 13.19
C LYS A 203 -0.78 8.32 14.12
N HIS A 204 -2.06 8.48 14.41
CA HIS A 204 -2.82 7.54 15.23
C HIS A 204 -3.41 6.42 14.37
N ALA A 205 -3.73 5.28 15.00
CA ALA A 205 -4.35 4.14 14.34
C ALA A 205 -5.59 4.53 13.53
N GLY A 206 -5.69 4.05 12.29
CA GLY A 206 -6.82 4.34 11.44
C GLY A 206 -6.62 3.87 10.00
N TRP A 207 -7.43 4.39 9.08
CA TRP A 207 -7.43 4.02 7.67
C TRP A 207 -7.95 5.17 6.81
N MET A 208 -7.94 4.99 5.50
CA MET A 208 -8.59 5.90 4.54
C MET A 208 -9.64 5.14 3.74
N ILE A 209 -10.70 5.84 3.37
CA ILE A 209 -11.79 5.32 2.53
C ILE A 209 -11.93 6.26 1.34
N PHE A 210 -12.13 5.70 0.16
CA PHE A 210 -12.45 6.47 -1.04
C PHE A 210 -13.30 5.65 -1.99
N ASP A 211 -14.08 6.34 -2.80
CA ASP A 211 -14.83 5.76 -3.90
C ASP A 211 -14.14 6.03 -5.21
N VAL A 212 -14.26 5.08 -6.15
CA VAL A 212 -13.83 5.26 -7.55
C VAL A 212 -15.07 5.34 -8.41
N THR A 213 -15.26 6.47 -9.07
CA THR A 213 -16.40 6.68 -9.98
C THR A 213 -16.21 5.93 -11.30
N GLU A 214 -17.27 5.76 -12.09
CA GLU A 214 -17.20 5.18 -13.44
C GLU A 214 -16.24 5.94 -14.38
N SER A 215 -16.02 7.24 -14.15
CA SER A 215 -15.06 8.06 -14.89
C SER A 215 -13.62 7.92 -14.38
N GLY A 216 -13.38 7.14 -13.32
CA GLY A 216 -12.06 6.93 -12.72
C GLY A 216 -11.62 8.02 -11.75
N ASN A 217 -12.50 8.93 -11.39
CA ASN A 217 -12.18 9.93 -10.37
C ASN A 217 -12.24 9.29 -8.98
N ILE A 218 -11.33 9.69 -8.11
CA ILE A 218 -11.44 9.40 -6.69
C ILE A 218 -12.37 10.44 -6.08
N ASP A 219 -13.43 9.95 -5.48
CA ASP A 219 -14.45 10.75 -4.79
C ASP A 219 -14.53 10.34 -3.32
N GLN A 220 -15.07 11.23 -2.50
CA GLN A 220 -15.36 11.01 -1.07
C GLN A 220 -14.17 10.47 -0.27
N LEU A 221 -12.95 10.97 -0.52
CA LEU A 221 -11.80 10.56 0.28
C LEU A 221 -11.99 10.97 1.75
N ILE A 222 -12.03 9.99 2.64
CA ILE A 222 -12.27 10.14 4.06
C ILE A 222 -11.06 9.59 4.84
N LYS A 223 -10.50 10.41 5.71
CA LYS A 223 -9.57 9.97 6.76
C LYS A 223 -10.37 9.45 7.94
N VAL A 224 -10.00 8.29 8.45
CA VAL A 224 -10.58 7.72 9.66
C VAL A 224 -9.45 7.47 10.67
N HIS A 225 -9.60 7.99 11.87
CA HIS A 225 -8.71 7.66 12.98
C HIS A 225 -9.54 7.23 14.21
N LEU A 226 -8.93 6.45 15.09
CA LEU A 226 -9.61 6.04 16.31
C LEU A 226 -9.49 7.15 17.36
N SER A 227 -10.59 7.44 18.07
CA SER A 227 -10.56 8.29 19.26
C SER A 227 -9.87 7.57 20.42
N LYS A 228 -9.68 8.27 21.55
CA LYS A 228 -9.14 7.67 22.77
C LYS A 228 -10.00 6.52 23.32
N ASP A 229 -11.28 6.56 23.02
CA ASP A 229 -12.24 5.52 23.42
C ASP A 229 -12.40 4.41 22.40
N GLY A 230 -11.59 4.46 21.31
CA GLY A 230 -11.59 3.46 20.24
C GLY A 230 -12.68 3.67 19.17
N GLU A 231 -13.45 4.77 19.26
CA GLU A 231 -14.48 5.07 18.26
C GLU A 231 -13.89 5.74 17.01
N PRO A 232 -14.40 5.42 15.80
CA PRO A 232 -13.92 6.01 14.57
C PRO A 232 -14.35 7.46 14.41
N VAL A 233 -13.39 8.36 14.25
CA VAL A 233 -13.60 9.78 13.88
C VAL A 233 -13.31 9.92 12.40
N ARG A 234 -14.21 10.57 11.66
CA ARG A 234 -14.16 10.70 10.19
C ARG A 234 -13.97 12.14 9.78
N GLU A 235 -13.06 12.37 8.84
CA GLU A 235 -12.77 13.68 8.26
C GLU A 235 -12.75 13.58 6.74
N THR A 236 -13.57 14.36 6.06
CA THR A 236 -13.50 14.43 4.57
C THR A 236 -12.26 15.22 4.16
N VAL A 237 -11.53 14.68 3.18
CA VAL A 237 -10.37 15.32 2.61
C VAL A 237 -10.79 16.11 1.37
N ASP A 238 -10.42 17.38 1.32
CA ASP A 238 -10.57 18.20 0.11
C ASP A 238 -9.48 17.80 -0.90
N LEU A 239 -9.89 17.42 -2.10
CA LEU A 239 -8.99 17.00 -3.20
C LEU A 239 -8.72 18.11 -4.22
N ASN A 240 -9.20 19.35 -3.95
CA ASN A 240 -9.01 20.53 -4.82
C ASN A 240 -7.67 21.21 -4.61
#